data_c6d4ec441507bfb27a80043fdfa14fd3
#
_entry.id   c6d4ec441507bfb27a80043fdfa14fd3
#
_cell.length_a   1.000
_cell.length_b   1.000
_cell.length_c   1.000
_cell.angle_alpha   90.00
_cell.angle_beta   90.00
_cell.angle_gamma   90.00
#
_symmetry.space_group_name_H-M   'P 1'
#
loop_
_entity.id
_entity.type
_entity.pdbx_description
1 polymer ?
#
loop_
_entity_poly.entity_id
_entity_poly.type
_entity_poly.pdbx_seq_one_letter_code
_entity_poly.pdbx_strand_id
1 'polypeptide(L)'
;MSQPPDFSRLARIYRWMELVSFGPWLWWCRCTFLGELGASRCALILGDGDGRFTARLLEANPAVRIDTIDASPAMLKALVRRAGKNCSRVRAQIADARCWLPKSQSDQSLEYPSYDLVVTHFFLDCLTTEEVITLAAKLHRAVSSSAYWVVSEFAVPEGWFGRLVAAPMILGLYCTFGLLTGLEVRRLPEHDRALRQAGFTLERRRTWLGGLLISQLWSARVSAQTPGTPTTTR
;
A
#
# COMPACT_ATOMS: atom_id res chain seq x y z
N MET A 1 -2.57 18.80 -19.76
CA MET A 1 -2.80 18.54 -18.32
C MET A 1 -4.14 17.85 -18.21
N SER A 2 -4.14 16.51 -18.11
CA SER A 2 -5.35 15.71 -17.92
C SER A 2 -5.93 15.99 -16.53
N GLN A 3 -7.24 16.23 -16.45
CA GLN A 3 -7.92 16.44 -15.17
C GLN A 3 -7.76 15.18 -14.29
N PRO A 4 -7.56 15.35 -12.97
CA PRO A 4 -7.52 14.21 -12.08
C PRO A 4 -8.86 13.44 -12.14
N PRO A 5 -8.84 12.10 -12.15
CA PRO A 5 -10.05 11.29 -12.24
C PRO A 5 -11.03 11.60 -11.09
N ASP A 6 -12.32 11.72 -11.41
CA ASP A 6 -13.37 11.97 -10.40
C ASP A 6 -13.71 10.68 -9.64
N PHE A 7 -13.00 10.45 -8.54
CA PHE A 7 -13.21 9.31 -7.65
C PHE A 7 -14.47 9.41 -6.77
N SER A 8 -15.17 10.53 -6.76
CA SER A 8 -16.30 10.75 -5.83
C SER A 8 -17.57 9.97 -6.20
N ARG A 9 -17.84 9.76 -7.48
CA ARG A 9 -18.92 8.86 -7.95
C ARG A 9 -18.55 7.39 -7.83
N LEU A 10 -17.28 7.10 -7.95
CA LEU A 10 -16.72 5.75 -7.88
C LEU A 10 -16.73 5.17 -6.49
N ALA A 11 -16.59 5.96 -5.44
CA ALA A 11 -16.52 5.47 -4.07
C ALA A 11 -17.67 4.53 -3.68
N ARG A 12 -18.88 4.77 -4.25
CA ARG A 12 -20.04 3.92 -4.04
C ARG A 12 -20.02 2.66 -4.91
N ILE A 13 -19.68 2.80 -6.19
CA ILE A 13 -19.62 1.69 -7.14
C ILE A 13 -18.46 0.76 -6.80
N TYR A 14 -17.31 1.33 -6.45
CA TYR A 14 -16.13 0.60 -5.99
C TYR A 14 -16.44 -0.30 -4.79
N ARG A 15 -17.15 0.22 -3.79
CA ARG A 15 -17.56 -0.56 -2.61
C ARG A 15 -18.44 -1.74 -2.97
N TRP A 16 -19.37 -1.57 -3.91
CA TRP A 16 -20.24 -2.64 -4.39
C TRP A 16 -19.46 -3.68 -5.21
N MET A 17 -18.57 -3.23 -6.08
CA MET A 17 -17.71 -4.13 -6.85
C MET A 17 -16.77 -4.93 -5.94
N GLU A 18 -16.14 -4.27 -4.97
CA GLU A 18 -15.28 -4.89 -3.95
C GLU A 18 -16.04 -5.97 -3.16
N LEU A 19 -17.25 -5.64 -2.70
CA LEU A 19 -18.07 -6.56 -1.90
C LEU A 19 -18.58 -7.75 -2.71
N VAL A 20 -19.02 -7.52 -3.95
CA VAL A 20 -19.60 -8.55 -4.82
C VAL A 20 -18.53 -9.44 -5.43
N SER A 21 -17.35 -8.90 -5.77
CA SER A 21 -16.28 -9.64 -6.44
C SER A 21 -15.45 -10.51 -5.51
N PHE A 22 -15.08 -9.99 -4.32
CA PHE A 22 -14.10 -10.64 -3.45
C PHE A 22 -14.58 -10.82 -2.01
N GLY A 23 -15.74 -10.26 -1.63
CA GLY A 23 -16.34 -10.41 -0.31
C GLY A 23 -15.36 -10.06 0.83
N PRO A 24 -15.24 -10.92 1.86
CA PRO A 24 -14.39 -10.64 3.02
C PRO A 24 -12.89 -10.81 2.74
N TRP A 25 -12.49 -11.42 1.60
CA TRP A 25 -11.10 -11.76 1.33
C TRP A 25 -10.20 -10.54 1.20
N LEU A 26 -10.69 -9.43 0.59
CA LEU A 26 -9.94 -8.18 0.52
C LEU A 26 -9.67 -7.60 1.90
N TRP A 27 -10.65 -7.70 2.80
CA TRP A 27 -10.48 -7.26 4.18
C TRP A 27 -9.46 -8.10 4.94
N TRP A 28 -9.53 -9.41 4.83
CA TRP A 28 -8.56 -10.31 5.45
C TRP A 28 -7.15 -10.10 4.89
N CYS A 29 -7.04 -9.90 3.58
CA CYS A 29 -5.77 -9.58 2.93
C CYS A 29 -5.16 -8.29 3.50
N ARG A 30 -5.94 -7.21 3.63
CA ARG A 30 -5.50 -5.93 4.24
C ARG A 30 -5.04 -6.10 5.70
N CYS A 31 -5.73 -6.91 6.47
CA CYS A 31 -5.48 -7.09 7.90
C CYS A 31 -4.47 -8.20 8.23
N THR A 32 -3.87 -8.85 7.23
CA THR A 32 -2.99 -10.01 7.40
C THR A 32 -1.87 -9.78 8.42
N PHE A 33 -1.22 -8.61 8.37
CA PHE A 33 -0.09 -8.27 9.22
C PHE A 33 -0.44 -7.27 10.34
N LEU A 34 -1.71 -6.99 10.57
CA LEU A 34 -2.13 -5.98 11.55
C LEU A 34 -1.58 -6.25 12.96
N GLY A 35 -1.51 -7.52 13.38
CA GLY A 35 -0.98 -7.90 14.69
C GLY A 35 0.49 -7.56 14.93
N GLU A 36 1.25 -7.32 13.85
CA GLU A 36 2.67 -7.02 13.89
C GLU A 36 2.97 -5.53 13.93
N LEU A 37 1.93 -4.71 13.71
CA LEU A 37 2.05 -3.26 13.62
C LEU A 37 1.86 -2.56 14.98
N GLY A 38 1.75 -3.32 16.07
CA GLY A 38 1.49 -2.79 17.41
C GLY A 38 2.59 -1.89 17.97
N ALA A 39 3.83 -2.03 17.49
CA ALA A 39 4.97 -1.23 17.90
C ALA A 39 5.14 0.08 17.10
N SER A 40 4.44 0.23 15.96
CA SER A 40 4.58 1.39 15.08
C SER A 40 4.08 2.67 15.76
N ARG A 41 4.79 3.76 15.52
CA ARG A 41 4.50 5.08 16.09
C ARG A 41 4.07 6.10 15.06
N CYS A 42 4.65 6.04 13.86
CA CYS A 42 4.42 7.00 12.80
C CYS A 42 4.19 6.27 11.47
N ALA A 43 2.93 6.16 11.06
CA ALA A 43 2.53 5.44 9.86
C ALA A 43 2.20 6.41 8.72
N LEU A 44 2.61 6.05 7.51
CA LEU A 44 2.17 6.65 6.26
C LEU A 44 1.25 5.67 5.53
N ILE A 45 0.04 6.07 5.23
CA ILE A 45 -0.93 5.26 4.49
C ILE A 45 -1.27 5.95 3.18
N LEU A 46 -1.06 5.26 2.06
CA LEU A 46 -1.36 5.76 0.73
C LEU A 46 -2.58 5.05 0.17
N GLY A 47 -3.62 5.82 -0.18
CA GLY A 47 -4.79 5.31 -0.88
C GLY A 47 -5.68 4.35 -0.08
N ASP A 48 -5.89 4.58 1.24
CA ASP A 48 -6.79 3.72 2.06
C ASP A 48 -8.29 3.88 1.73
N GLY A 49 -8.60 4.76 0.78
CA GLY A 49 -9.97 5.02 0.37
C GLY A 49 -10.82 5.54 1.54
N ASP A 50 -11.90 4.81 1.91
CA ASP A 50 -12.82 5.22 2.96
C ASP A 50 -12.30 5.01 4.40
N GLY A 51 -11.03 4.60 4.57
CA GLY A 51 -10.32 4.57 5.86
C GLY A 51 -10.65 3.39 6.76
N ARG A 52 -11.06 2.26 6.20
CA ARG A 52 -11.37 1.06 7.01
C ARG A 52 -10.14 0.50 7.71
N PHE A 53 -9.02 0.39 6.97
CA PHE A 53 -7.78 -0.10 7.56
C PHE A 53 -7.21 0.91 8.55
N THR A 54 -7.21 2.21 8.21
CA THR A 54 -6.82 3.29 9.10
C THR A 54 -7.55 3.21 10.44
N ALA A 55 -8.89 3.09 10.43
CA ALA A 55 -9.67 2.97 11.66
C ALA A 55 -9.28 1.73 12.47
N ARG A 56 -9.08 0.59 11.80
CA ARG A 56 -8.70 -0.65 12.46
C ARG A 56 -7.29 -0.60 13.06
N LEU A 57 -6.34 0.04 12.36
CA LEU A 57 -4.99 0.25 12.89
C LEU A 57 -5.01 1.16 14.12
N LEU A 58 -5.79 2.24 14.10
CA LEU A 58 -5.97 3.15 15.24
C LEU A 58 -6.57 2.48 16.49
N GLU A 59 -7.44 1.47 16.29
CA GLU A 59 -7.99 0.65 17.35
C GLU A 59 -6.96 -0.34 17.90
N ALA A 60 -6.23 -1.03 17.00
CA ALA A 60 -5.26 -2.04 17.37
C ALA A 60 -3.99 -1.46 17.99
N ASN A 61 -3.61 -0.23 17.60
CA ASN A 61 -2.43 0.47 18.10
C ASN A 61 -2.80 1.86 18.63
N PRO A 62 -2.99 2.03 19.94
CA PRO A 62 -3.35 3.32 20.54
C PRO A 62 -2.28 4.41 20.40
N ALA A 63 -1.03 4.02 20.15
CA ALA A 63 0.11 4.95 20.13
C ALA A 63 0.45 5.45 18.72
N VAL A 64 -0.10 4.85 17.65
CA VAL A 64 0.24 5.22 16.27
C VAL A 64 -0.38 6.57 15.90
N ARG A 65 0.41 7.41 15.22
CA ARG A 65 -0.03 8.58 14.47
C ARG A 65 0.02 8.25 13.00
N ILE A 66 -0.95 8.71 12.23
CA ILE A 66 -1.13 8.32 10.83
C ILE A 66 -1.17 9.57 9.96
N ASP A 67 -0.27 9.61 8.98
CA ASP A 67 -0.39 10.49 7.83
C ASP A 67 -1.04 9.69 6.70
N THR A 68 -2.10 10.21 6.12
CA THR A 68 -2.77 9.56 5.00
C THR A 68 -2.86 10.49 3.81
N ILE A 69 -2.54 9.93 2.64
CA ILE A 69 -2.53 10.64 1.36
C ILE A 69 -3.55 9.97 0.43
N ASP A 70 -4.44 10.75 -0.11
CA ASP A 70 -5.39 10.29 -1.13
C ASP A 70 -5.70 11.46 -2.08
N ALA A 71 -5.89 11.17 -3.36
CA ALA A 71 -6.26 12.17 -4.35
C ALA A 71 -7.73 12.61 -4.25
N SER A 72 -8.58 11.82 -3.56
CA SER A 72 -10.01 12.05 -3.43
C SER A 72 -10.38 12.76 -2.11
N PRO A 73 -10.84 14.03 -2.16
CA PRO A 73 -11.35 14.72 -0.97
C PRO A 73 -12.51 13.97 -0.30
N ALA A 74 -13.35 13.30 -1.10
CA ALA A 74 -14.50 12.54 -0.59
C ALA A 74 -14.06 11.30 0.21
N MET A 75 -13.00 10.61 -0.23
CA MET A 75 -12.41 9.48 0.49
C MET A 75 -11.80 9.94 1.81
N LEU A 76 -10.97 10.97 1.79
CA LEU A 76 -10.38 11.52 3.02
C LEU A 76 -11.44 12.00 4.03
N LYS A 77 -12.52 12.63 3.56
CA LYS A 77 -13.64 13.01 4.44
C LYS A 77 -14.31 11.78 5.07
N ALA A 78 -14.48 10.70 4.31
CA ALA A 78 -15.03 9.44 4.81
C ALA A 78 -14.08 8.78 5.82
N LEU A 79 -12.77 8.79 5.55
CA LEU A 79 -11.71 8.27 6.41
C LEU A 79 -11.67 9.00 7.75
N VAL A 80 -11.63 10.34 7.76
CA VAL A 80 -11.61 11.15 8.99
C VAL A 80 -12.87 10.91 9.82
N ARG A 81 -14.04 10.83 9.17
CA ARG A 81 -15.30 10.51 9.86
C ARG A 81 -15.25 9.11 10.48
N ARG A 82 -14.68 8.12 9.79
CA ARG A 82 -14.55 6.75 10.29
C ARG A 82 -13.55 6.65 11.44
N ALA A 83 -12.47 7.43 11.44
CA ALA A 83 -11.52 7.51 12.55
C ALA A 83 -12.18 7.97 13.85
N GLY A 84 -13.30 8.70 13.78
CA GLY A 84 -14.15 9.08 14.92
C GLY A 84 -13.35 9.77 16.03
N LYS A 85 -13.41 9.25 17.24
CA LYS A 85 -12.67 9.79 18.42
C LYS A 85 -11.14 9.78 18.25
N ASN A 86 -10.63 8.98 17.32
CA ASN A 86 -9.21 8.87 17.05
C ASN A 86 -8.72 9.83 15.95
N CYS A 87 -9.60 10.70 15.40
CA CYS A 87 -9.26 11.60 14.29
C CYS A 87 -8.11 12.56 14.61
N SER A 88 -7.89 12.90 15.88
CA SER A 88 -6.76 13.74 16.32
C SER A 88 -5.37 13.09 16.06
N ARG A 89 -5.35 11.79 15.85
CA ARG A 89 -4.14 11.03 15.51
C ARG A 89 -3.94 10.83 13.98
N VAL A 90 -4.85 11.41 13.17
CA VAL A 90 -4.82 11.28 11.72
C VAL A 90 -4.60 12.64 11.09
N ARG A 91 -3.57 12.75 10.27
CA ARG A 91 -3.35 13.90 9.38
C ARG A 91 -3.66 13.46 7.95
N ALA A 92 -4.78 13.95 7.41
CA ALA A 92 -5.22 13.65 6.06
C ALA A 92 -4.78 14.76 5.10
N GLN A 93 -4.15 14.39 3.99
CA GLN A 93 -3.68 15.31 2.97
C GLN A 93 -4.21 14.92 1.59
N ILE A 94 -4.85 15.87 0.90
CA ILE A 94 -5.26 15.70 -0.49
C ILE A 94 -4.02 15.88 -1.36
N ALA A 95 -3.54 14.81 -1.96
CA ALA A 95 -2.43 14.85 -2.90
C ALA A 95 -2.41 13.60 -3.78
N ASP A 96 -1.86 13.75 -4.98
CA ASP A 96 -1.49 12.61 -5.82
C ASP A 96 -0.15 12.05 -5.34
N ALA A 97 -0.13 10.80 -4.91
CA ALA A 97 1.06 10.15 -4.38
C ALA A 97 2.22 10.06 -5.40
N ARG A 98 1.92 10.14 -6.71
CA ARG A 98 2.92 10.20 -7.78
C ARG A 98 3.77 11.47 -7.70
N CYS A 99 3.12 12.59 -7.38
CA CYS A 99 3.74 13.91 -7.30
C CYS A 99 4.08 14.31 -5.86
N TRP A 100 3.47 13.66 -4.87
CA TRP A 100 3.69 13.95 -3.47
C TRP A 100 5.12 13.60 -3.05
N LEU A 101 5.71 14.48 -2.25
CA LEU A 101 7.03 14.27 -1.67
C LEU A 101 6.86 14.13 -0.16
N PRO A 102 7.32 13.00 0.43
CA PRO A 102 7.43 12.91 1.87
C PRO A 102 8.40 14.00 2.35
N LYS A 103 8.09 14.65 3.47
CA LYS A 103 9.00 15.61 4.07
C LYS A 103 10.30 14.87 4.42
N SER A 104 11.42 15.38 3.91
CA SER A 104 12.74 14.79 4.13
C SER A 104 13.18 14.96 5.58
N GLN A 105 13.97 14.01 6.10
CA GLN A 105 14.64 14.11 7.40
C GLN A 105 15.57 15.34 7.52
N SER A 106 15.95 15.96 6.40
CA SER A 106 16.75 17.18 6.36
C SER A 106 15.99 18.45 6.75
N ASP A 107 14.67 18.39 6.77
CA ASP A 107 13.82 19.49 7.22
C ASP A 107 13.75 19.42 8.75
N GLN A 108 14.71 20.08 9.41
CA GLN A 108 14.96 20.08 10.86
C GLN A 108 13.83 20.68 11.73
N SER A 109 12.62 20.80 11.23
CA SER A 109 11.49 21.07 12.09
C SER A 109 11.18 19.80 12.89
N LEU A 110 11.41 19.87 14.19
CA LEU A 110 11.25 18.82 15.22
C LEU A 110 9.88 18.10 15.25
N GLU A 111 9.02 18.33 14.28
CA GLU A 111 7.62 17.90 14.27
C GLU A 111 7.34 16.60 13.48
N TYR A 112 8.33 16.08 12.72
CA TYR A 112 8.08 14.93 11.83
C TYR A 112 9.18 13.87 11.99
N PRO A 113 8.97 12.88 12.88
CA PRO A 113 9.80 11.68 12.90
C PRO A 113 9.68 10.95 11.57
N SER A 114 10.75 10.27 11.15
CA SER A 114 10.71 9.36 10.01
C SER A 114 9.61 8.30 10.20
N TYR A 115 8.92 7.93 9.13
CA TYR A 115 7.91 6.88 9.22
C TYR A 115 8.55 5.54 9.59
N ASP A 116 7.95 4.82 10.53
CA ASP A 116 8.31 3.45 10.89
C ASP A 116 7.37 2.40 10.27
N LEU A 117 6.31 2.88 9.62
CA LEU A 117 5.35 2.05 8.89
C LEU A 117 4.88 2.76 7.62
N VAL A 118 4.89 2.03 6.51
CA VAL A 118 4.19 2.41 5.28
C VAL A 118 3.12 1.37 4.98
N VAL A 119 1.97 1.79 4.49
CA VAL A 119 0.88 0.89 4.11
C VAL A 119 0.33 1.29 2.75
N THR A 120 0.23 0.31 1.85
CA THR A 120 -0.44 0.43 0.56
C THR A 120 -1.33 -0.79 0.35
N HIS A 121 -2.62 -0.58 0.19
CA HIS A 121 -3.58 -1.66 0.00
C HIS A 121 -4.39 -1.43 -1.28
N PHE A 122 -4.15 -2.25 -2.31
CA PHE A 122 -4.80 -2.12 -3.63
C PHE A 122 -4.64 -0.70 -4.19
N PHE A 123 -3.40 -0.22 -4.08
CA PHE A 123 -3.02 1.12 -4.45
C PHE A 123 -1.90 1.14 -5.51
N LEU A 124 -0.90 0.25 -5.38
CA LEU A 124 0.22 0.20 -6.31
C LEU A 124 -0.23 -0.25 -7.70
N ASP A 125 -1.31 -1.02 -7.77
CA ASP A 125 -1.95 -1.45 -9.01
C ASP A 125 -2.56 -0.30 -9.84
N CYS A 126 -2.75 0.87 -9.22
CA CYS A 126 -3.14 2.11 -9.91
C CYS A 126 -1.96 2.86 -10.56
N LEU A 127 -0.73 2.36 -10.39
CA LEU A 127 0.51 2.97 -10.85
C LEU A 127 1.19 2.12 -11.91
N THR A 128 1.99 2.76 -12.76
CA THR A 128 2.92 2.04 -13.65
C THR A 128 4.11 1.50 -12.86
N THR A 129 4.85 0.54 -13.42
CA THR A 129 6.07 0.00 -12.78
C THR A 129 7.08 1.11 -12.49
N GLU A 130 7.25 2.07 -13.40
CA GLU A 130 8.18 3.20 -13.28
C GLU A 130 7.75 4.16 -12.16
N GLU A 131 6.45 4.39 -12.01
CA GLU A 131 5.89 5.20 -10.93
C GLU A 131 6.09 4.51 -9.58
N VAL A 132 5.90 3.17 -9.50
CA VAL A 132 6.18 2.40 -8.29
C VAL A 132 7.65 2.42 -7.92
N ILE A 133 8.58 2.29 -8.89
CA ILE A 133 10.03 2.42 -8.65
C ILE A 133 10.36 3.81 -8.06
N THR A 134 9.81 4.86 -8.66
CA THR A 134 10.02 6.23 -8.21
C THR A 134 9.46 6.46 -6.81
N LEU A 135 8.24 5.97 -6.54
CA LEU A 135 7.59 6.06 -5.24
C LEU A 135 8.38 5.29 -4.17
N ALA A 136 8.80 4.06 -4.47
CA ALA A 136 9.56 3.23 -3.55
C ALA A 136 10.90 3.87 -3.16
N ALA A 137 11.61 4.46 -4.13
CA ALA A 137 12.85 5.18 -3.87
C ALA A 137 12.64 6.43 -3.01
N LYS A 138 11.54 7.18 -3.21
CA LYS A 138 11.17 8.32 -2.35
C LYS A 138 10.84 7.87 -0.93
N LEU A 139 10.06 6.81 -0.79
CA LEU A 139 9.64 6.28 0.50
C LEU A 139 10.84 5.73 1.29
N HIS A 140 11.76 5.03 0.65
CA HIS A 140 12.97 4.51 1.33
C HIS A 140 13.79 5.61 2.00
N ARG A 141 13.80 6.82 1.45
CA ARG A 141 14.49 7.98 2.05
C ARG A 141 13.72 8.63 3.20
N ALA A 142 12.41 8.37 3.29
CA ALA A 142 11.52 9.01 4.26
C ALA A 142 11.21 8.10 5.46
N VAL A 143 11.58 6.83 5.39
CA VAL A 143 11.33 5.85 6.44
C VAL A 143 12.57 5.64 7.31
N SER A 144 12.35 5.16 8.54
CA SER A 144 13.42 4.73 9.41
C SER A 144 14.06 3.43 8.91
N SER A 145 15.29 3.15 9.31
CA SER A 145 16.00 1.91 8.96
C SER A 145 15.32 0.64 9.51
N SER A 146 14.40 0.77 10.45
CA SER A 146 13.61 -0.32 11.03
C SER A 146 12.17 -0.35 10.53
N ALA A 147 11.85 0.47 9.54
CA ALA A 147 10.47 0.59 9.04
C ALA A 147 9.99 -0.69 8.35
N TYR A 148 8.70 -0.91 8.48
CA TYR A 148 7.97 -1.89 7.68
C TYR A 148 7.14 -1.21 6.58
N TRP A 149 6.98 -1.91 5.46
CA TRP A 149 6.01 -1.58 4.43
C TRP A 149 5.07 -2.75 4.22
N VAL A 150 3.80 -2.57 4.52
CA VAL A 150 2.74 -3.55 4.26
C VAL A 150 2.13 -3.25 2.90
N VAL A 151 2.18 -4.23 2.01
CA VAL A 151 1.63 -4.16 0.65
C VAL A 151 0.56 -5.24 0.51
N SER A 152 -0.65 -4.88 0.10
CA SER A 152 -1.68 -5.86 -0.30
C SER A 152 -2.15 -5.53 -1.70
N GLU A 153 -2.06 -6.49 -2.64
CA GLU A 153 -2.31 -6.25 -4.05
C GLU A 153 -2.94 -7.47 -4.74
N PHE A 154 -3.47 -7.24 -5.93
CA PHE A 154 -3.79 -8.31 -6.86
C PHE A 154 -2.51 -8.94 -7.41
N ALA A 155 -2.57 -10.23 -7.71
CA ALA A 155 -1.49 -10.96 -8.38
C ALA A 155 -2.05 -11.97 -9.37
N VAL A 156 -1.29 -12.24 -10.41
CA VAL A 156 -1.59 -13.34 -11.33
C VAL A 156 -0.71 -14.52 -10.90
N PRO A 157 -1.30 -15.57 -10.28
CA PRO A 157 -0.54 -16.74 -9.89
C PRO A 157 -0.01 -17.49 -11.13
N GLU A 158 1.07 -18.23 -10.94
CA GLU A 158 1.60 -19.08 -11.99
C GLU A 158 0.66 -20.26 -12.29
N GLY A 159 0.79 -20.83 -13.50
CA GLY A 159 0.02 -21.99 -13.93
C GLY A 159 -1.29 -21.65 -14.66
N TRP A 160 -2.11 -22.69 -14.88
CA TRP A 160 -3.33 -22.59 -15.69
C TRP A 160 -4.40 -21.68 -15.05
N PHE A 161 -4.55 -21.72 -13.74
CA PHE A 161 -5.51 -20.89 -13.01
C PHE A 161 -5.18 -19.39 -13.19
N GLY A 162 -3.89 -19.03 -13.09
CA GLY A 162 -3.46 -17.67 -13.32
C GLY A 162 -3.78 -17.19 -14.72
N ARG A 163 -3.51 -18.02 -15.74
CA ARG A 163 -3.69 -17.66 -17.16
C ARG A 163 -5.15 -17.63 -17.59
N LEU A 164 -5.96 -18.59 -17.14
CA LEU A 164 -7.34 -18.79 -17.65
C LEU A 164 -8.40 -18.13 -16.79
N VAL A 165 -8.13 -17.87 -15.51
CA VAL A 165 -9.10 -17.32 -14.57
C VAL A 165 -8.65 -15.96 -14.04
N ALA A 166 -7.48 -15.91 -13.38
CA ALA A 166 -7.04 -14.69 -12.69
C ALA A 166 -6.72 -13.55 -13.65
N ALA A 167 -5.97 -13.81 -14.73
CA ALA A 167 -5.58 -12.76 -15.68
C ALA A 167 -6.79 -12.13 -16.41
N PRO A 168 -7.76 -12.90 -16.96
CA PRO A 168 -8.97 -12.31 -17.55
C PRO A 168 -9.81 -11.52 -16.54
N MET A 169 -9.91 -12.00 -15.29
CA MET A 169 -10.67 -11.33 -14.24
C MET A 169 -10.03 -9.99 -13.87
N ILE A 170 -8.70 -9.96 -13.66
CA ILE A 170 -7.95 -8.74 -13.40
C ILE A 170 -8.07 -7.79 -14.59
N LEU A 171 -7.94 -8.28 -15.83
CA LEU A 171 -8.09 -7.44 -17.02
C LEU A 171 -9.49 -6.83 -17.09
N GLY A 172 -10.54 -7.59 -16.79
CA GLY A 172 -11.92 -7.09 -16.71
C GLY A 172 -12.09 -5.99 -15.66
N LEU A 173 -11.44 -6.17 -14.48
CA LEU A 173 -11.39 -5.16 -13.45
C LEU A 173 -10.73 -3.87 -13.96
N TYR A 174 -9.56 -3.97 -14.59
CA TYR A 174 -8.83 -2.82 -15.15
C TYR A 174 -9.60 -2.12 -16.26
N CYS A 175 -10.26 -2.87 -17.16
CA CYS A 175 -11.10 -2.29 -18.20
C CYS A 175 -12.26 -1.48 -17.59
N THR A 176 -12.92 -2.04 -16.56
CA THR A 176 -14.02 -1.36 -15.86
C THR A 176 -13.52 -0.12 -15.13
N PHE A 177 -12.38 -0.22 -14.44
CA PHE A 177 -11.73 0.91 -13.79
C PHE A 177 -11.31 1.99 -14.79
N GLY A 178 -10.63 1.62 -15.87
CA GLY A 178 -10.20 2.55 -16.91
C GLY A 178 -11.35 3.34 -17.52
N LEU A 179 -12.49 2.67 -17.80
CA LEU A 179 -13.68 3.32 -18.31
C LEU A 179 -14.33 4.29 -17.31
N LEU A 180 -14.25 3.98 -16.02
CA LEU A 180 -14.88 4.77 -14.96
C LEU A 180 -14.00 5.91 -14.43
N THR A 181 -12.67 5.76 -14.48
CA THR A 181 -11.71 6.69 -13.85
C THR A 181 -10.78 7.38 -14.83
N GLY A 182 -10.70 6.89 -16.08
CA GLY A 182 -9.66 7.34 -17.01
C GLY A 182 -8.26 6.80 -16.67
N LEU A 183 -8.16 5.75 -15.86
CA LEU A 183 -6.88 5.13 -15.51
C LEU A 183 -6.30 4.43 -16.74
N GLU A 184 -5.07 4.79 -17.14
CA GLU A 184 -4.39 4.22 -18.32
C GLU A 184 -3.60 2.95 -18.02
N VAL A 185 -3.52 2.53 -16.75
CA VAL A 185 -2.77 1.34 -16.34
C VAL A 185 -3.49 0.08 -16.79
N ARG A 186 -2.82 -0.72 -17.63
CA ARG A 186 -3.39 -1.95 -18.24
C ARG A 186 -2.73 -3.24 -17.76
N ARG A 187 -1.71 -3.15 -16.90
CA ARG A 187 -0.97 -4.30 -16.37
C ARG A 187 -0.63 -4.07 -14.92
N LEU A 188 -0.60 -5.15 -14.13
CA LEU A 188 -0.09 -5.11 -12.77
C LEU A 188 1.38 -4.64 -12.79
N PRO A 189 1.77 -3.69 -11.92
CA PRO A 189 3.14 -3.25 -11.81
C PRO A 189 4.02 -4.36 -11.20
N GLU A 190 5.30 -4.37 -11.58
CA GLU A 190 6.31 -5.25 -10.97
C GLU A 190 6.75 -4.70 -9.61
N HIS A 191 5.80 -4.58 -8.65
CA HIS A 191 6.08 -3.94 -7.36
C HIS A 191 7.16 -4.68 -6.55
N ASP A 192 7.23 -6.02 -6.60
CA ASP A 192 8.29 -6.80 -5.95
C ASP A 192 9.69 -6.35 -6.41
N ARG A 193 9.86 -6.16 -7.72
CA ARG A 193 11.10 -5.67 -8.31
C ARG A 193 11.39 -4.24 -7.88
N ALA A 194 10.37 -3.38 -7.94
CA ALA A 194 10.50 -1.98 -7.58
C ALA A 194 10.92 -1.78 -6.12
N LEU A 195 10.31 -2.52 -5.19
CA LEU A 195 10.64 -2.45 -3.77
C LEU A 195 12.06 -2.95 -3.48
N ARG A 196 12.45 -4.08 -4.11
CA ARG A 196 13.83 -4.60 -3.99
C ARG A 196 14.87 -3.62 -4.52
N GLN A 197 14.62 -3.00 -5.67
CA GLN A 197 15.50 -1.98 -6.25
C GLN A 197 15.64 -0.75 -5.35
N ALA A 198 14.58 -0.40 -4.61
CA ALA A 198 14.61 0.70 -3.65
C ALA A 198 15.32 0.35 -2.33
N GLY A 199 15.72 -0.92 -2.11
CA GLY A 199 16.42 -1.36 -0.90
C GLY A 199 15.53 -2.01 0.15
N PHE A 200 14.25 -2.30 -0.14
CA PHE A 200 13.40 -3.06 0.76
C PHE A 200 13.63 -4.57 0.62
N THR A 201 13.52 -5.27 1.74
CA THR A 201 13.63 -6.74 1.81
C THR A 201 12.28 -7.35 2.14
N LEU A 202 11.85 -8.35 1.35
CA LEU A 202 10.62 -9.08 1.64
C LEU A 202 10.83 -10.02 2.82
N GLU A 203 10.13 -9.77 3.92
CA GLU A 203 10.17 -10.58 5.13
C GLU A 203 9.15 -11.73 5.08
N ARG A 204 7.91 -11.39 4.69
CA ARG A 204 6.80 -12.36 4.64
C ARG A 204 5.83 -12.09 3.51
N ARG A 205 5.23 -13.17 3.01
CA ARG A 205 4.14 -13.13 2.02
C ARG A 205 3.04 -14.10 2.44
N ARG A 206 1.80 -13.67 2.29
CA ARG A 206 0.59 -14.49 2.39
C ARG A 206 -0.20 -14.35 1.10
N THR A 207 -0.83 -15.44 0.69
CA THR A 207 -1.63 -15.52 -0.53
C THR A 207 -3.04 -15.97 -0.19
N TRP A 208 -4.01 -15.46 -0.94
CA TRP A 208 -5.43 -15.73 -0.80
C TRP A 208 -6.02 -16.05 -2.17
N LEU A 209 -7.15 -16.78 -2.21
CA LEU A 209 -7.86 -17.12 -3.44
C LEU A 209 -6.94 -17.72 -4.52
N GLY A 210 -6.18 -18.77 -4.16
CA GLY A 210 -5.26 -19.42 -5.09
C GLY A 210 -4.11 -18.54 -5.60
N GLY A 211 -3.78 -17.47 -4.87
CA GLY A 211 -2.71 -16.53 -5.24
C GLY A 211 -3.17 -15.28 -5.97
N LEU A 212 -4.49 -15.10 -6.16
CA LEU A 212 -5.05 -13.89 -6.79
C LEU A 212 -4.88 -12.64 -5.93
N LEU A 213 -4.88 -12.78 -4.61
CA LEU A 213 -4.61 -11.73 -3.66
C LEU A 213 -3.34 -12.07 -2.89
N ILE A 214 -2.50 -11.07 -2.70
CA ILE A 214 -1.27 -11.19 -1.91
C ILE A 214 -1.22 -10.12 -0.85
N SER A 215 -0.64 -10.46 0.29
CA SER A 215 -0.25 -9.51 1.31
C SER A 215 1.21 -9.75 1.66
N GLN A 216 2.00 -8.70 1.73
CA GLN A 216 3.44 -8.73 1.89
C GLN A 216 3.88 -7.80 2.99
N LEU A 217 4.85 -8.24 3.78
CA LEU A 217 5.55 -7.43 4.76
C LEU A 217 6.98 -7.23 4.28
N TRP A 218 7.35 -6.00 4.02
CA TRP A 218 8.68 -5.59 3.61
C TRP A 218 9.36 -4.83 4.73
N SER A 219 10.68 -4.94 4.87
CA SER A 219 11.48 -4.15 5.80
C SER A 219 12.47 -3.25 5.05
N ALA A 220 12.73 -2.07 5.62
CA ALA A 220 13.79 -1.18 5.14
C ALA A 220 15.19 -1.59 5.66
N ARG A 221 15.27 -2.68 6.44
CA ARG A 221 16.54 -3.17 6.98
C ARG A 221 17.40 -3.71 5.84
N VAL A 222 18.61 -3.23 5.75
CA VAL A 222 19.64 -3.91 4.96
C VAL A 222 19.91 -5.24 5.68
N SER A 223 19.55 -6.36 5.07
CA SER A 223 19.94 -7.68 5.58
C SER A 223 21.46 -7.67 5.69
N ALA A 224 21.98 -7.74 6.91
CA ALA A 224 23.40 -8.01 7.11
C ALA A 224 23.67 -9.36 6.45
N GLN A 225 24.34 -9.36 5.31
CA GLN A 225 24.85 -10.58 4.72
C GLN A 225 25.70 -11.24 5.79
N THR A 226 25.28 -12.40 6.28
CA THR A 226 26.10 -13.25 7.13
C THR A 226 27.39 -13.50 6.36
N PRO A 227 28.57 -13.06 6.86
CA PRO A 227 29.82 -13.34 6.17
C PRO A 227 29.95 -14.86 6.05
N GLY A 228 30.05 -15.35 4.83
CA GLY A 228 30.27 -16.76 4.57
C GLY A 228 31.46 -17.24 5.38
N THR A 229 31.25 -18.25 6.21
CA THR A 229 32.29 -18.94 6.95
C THR A 229 33.31 -19.46 5.91
N PRO A 230 34.60 -19.08 5.98
CA PRO A 230 35.57 -19.64 5.06
C PRO A 230 35.69 -21.14 5.32
N THR A 231 35.35 -21.94 4.34
CA THR A 231 35.59 -23.39 4.36
C THR A 231 37.09 -23.61 4.36
N THR A 232 37.65 -23.92 5.52
CA THR A 232 39.04 -24.35 5.64
C THR A 232 39.12 -25.78 5.07
N THR A 233 39.64 -25.87 3.85
CA THR A 233 40.07 -27.15 3.27
C THR A 233 41.37 -27.57 3.94
N ARG A 234 41.32 -28.71 4.61
CA ARG A 234 42.50 -29.51 4.91
C ARG A 234 42.55 -30.71 3.99
#